data_97e4d89cee82107849ae9b0e244fc7f9
#
_entry.id   97e4d89cee82107849ae9b0e244fc7f9
#
_cell.length_a   1.000
_cell.length_b   1.000
_cell.length_c   1.000
_cell.angle_alpha   90.00
_cell.angle_beta   90.00
_cell.angle_gamma   90.00
#
_symmetry.space_group_name_H-M   'P 1'
#
loop_
_entity.id
_entity.type
_entity.pdbx_description
1 polymer ?
#
loop_
_entity_poly.entity_id
_entity_poly.type
_entity_poly.pdbx_seq_one_letter_code
_entity_poly.pdbx_strand_id
1 'polypeptide(L)'
;MKIAIVGGGAAGIATAYLLDTFHQISLFEKQPILGGNVRTLNKNVSSVSFSPKFPLDNGVIEFLRDHSPYFNALMEDLGIDLEVTQGGATSFFSEDGSYWQSPGAVNQDSAPFLCKCKDYFKLLPLLPDYLITWGKIHLFEKKIFFDQPISKFFSDRLMSRWYKMLLMYGYSTPYSKIDQFSAEIAFELLQQINLNTQWSRIPGGVYSYFEAILGRFRGKVHCNVQIDNIVRKSNGALLSLKSGETLAFDKIIFATPPDQIRSLLADPTDEEKKRFAAWNTNHISTQIHTDTGLYRPYGINSYTEFDVFEKDTGQEGGYNAYLNRLCGLSPRHPTSYFLAYNLEECIDPQQVLDVQNHQTPLYTPEAIHYRQEIRETNGENHTYYTGAYLNNGLHEGAIASAAAVSKMLGRKLLS
;
A
#
# COMPACT_ATOMS: atom_id res chain seq x y z
N MET A 1 13.68 14.53 24.67
CA MET A 1 14.43 14.97 23.49
C MET A 1 13.51 15.74 22.55
N LYS A 2 14.07 16.61 21.72
CA LYS A 2 13.36 17.22 20.57
C LYS A 2 13.59 16.35 19.33
N ILE A 3 12.54 15.86 18.72
CA ILE A 3 12.63 14.93 17.59
C ILE A 3 11.86 15.50 16.41
N ALA A 4 12.52 15.57 15.24
CA ALA A 4 11.84 15.87 13.99
C ALA A 4 11.49 14.55 13.28
N ILE A 5 10.26 14.44 12.80
CA ILE A 5 9.80 13.36 11.94
C ILE A 5 9.51 13.96 10.57
N VAL A 6 10.13 13.42 9.53
CA VAL A 6 10.02 13.91 8.15
C VAL A 6 9.19 12.95 7.34
N GLY A 7 8.00 13.40 6.94
CA GLY A 7 6.99 12.61 6.22
C GLY A 7 5.76 12.28 7.08
N GLY A 8 4.60 12.70 6.63
CA GLY A 8 3.30 12.57 7.32
C GLY A 8 2.43 11.42 6.82
N GLY A 9 3.05 10.36 6.27
CA GLY A 9 2.36 9.11 5.93
C GLY A 9 2.15 8.19 7.13
N ALA A 10 1.67 6.96 6.90
CA ALA A 10 1.35 5.98 7.93
C ALA A 10 2.50 5.74 8.94
N ALA A 11 3.72 5.56 8.45
CA ALA A 11 4.89 5.35 9.32
C ALA A 11 5.19 6.58 10.16
N GLY A 12 5.13 7.79 9.58
CA GLY A 12 5.42 9.04 10.28
C GLY A 12 4.41 9.36 11.35
N ILE A 13 3.11 9.26 11.05
CA ILE A 13 2.05 9.55 12.02
C ILE A 13 2.03 8.54 13.17
N ALA A 14 2.24 7.25 12.88
CA ALA A 14 2.35 6.21 13.90
C ALA A 14 3.59 6.44 14.80
N THR A 15 4.74 6.77 14.22
CA THR A 15 5.95 7.10 14.99
C THR A 15 5.72 8.33 15.88
N ALA A 16 5.09 9.37 15.32
CA ALA A 16 4.75 10.59 16.07
C ALA A 16 3.87 10.28 17.28
N TYR A 17 2.80 9.52 17.10
CA TYR A 17 1.88 9.09 18.14
C TYR A 17 2.59 8.27 19.23
N LEU A 18 3.40 7.29 18.82
CA LEU A 18 4.08 6.41 19.77
C LEU A 18 5.13 7.15 20.62
N LEU A 19 5.73 8.22 20.12
CA LEU A 19 6.80 8.96 20.81
C LEU A 19 6.31 10.19 21.56
N ASP A 20 5.12 10.70 21.29
CA ASP A 20 4.61 11.99 21.76
C ASP A 20 4.56 12.13 23.30
N THR A 21 4.32 11.02 24.02
CA THR A 21 4.29 11.04 25.48
C THR A 21 5.66 11.13 26.15
N PHE A 22 6.74 10.85 25.41
CA PHE A 22 8.12 10.77 25.94
C PHE A 22 9.02 11.88 25.41
N HIS A 23 8.66 12.48 24.26
CA HIS A 23 9.52 13.41 23.54
C HIS A 23 8.72 14.60 23.01
N GLN A 24 9.42 15.69 22.70
CA GLN A 24 8.86 16.84 21.97
C GLN A 24 8.93 16.55 20.48
N ILE A 25 7.79 16.25 19.86
CA ILE A 25 7.71 15.83 18.47
C ILE A 25 7.31 17.00 17.57
N SER A 26 8.02 17.15 16.45
CA SER A 26 7.62 17.99 15.33
C SER A 26 7.55 17.12 14.06
N LEU A 27 6.35 17.00 13.50
CA LEU A 27 6.09 16.24 12.26
C LEU A 27 6.04 17.21 11.09
N PHE A 28 6.86 16.96 10.07
CA PHE A 28 6.96 17.78 8.85
C PHE A 28 6.41 17.02 7.65
N GLU A 29 5.50 17.64 6.91
CA GLU A 29 4.93 17.11 5.67
C GLU A 29 5.00 18.18 4.57
N LYS A 30 5.49 17.79 3.38
CA LYS A 30 5.60 18.69 2.22
C LYS A 30 4.27 18.99 1.56
N GLN A 31 3.30 18.06 1.68
CA GLN A 31 1.96 18.23 1.16
C GLN A 31 1.10 19.07 2.11
N PRO A 32 0.02 19.71 1.61
CA PRO A 32 -0.91 20.46 2.47
C PRO A 32 -1.71 19.55 3.41
N ILE A 33 -1.70 18.23 3.19
CA ILE A 33 -2.46 17.24 3.95
C ILE A 33 -1.54 16.08 4.40
N LEU A 34 -1.83 15.51 5.58
CA LEU A 34 -1.24 14.25 6.01
C LEU A 34 -1.89 13.06 5.27
N GLY A 35 -1.20 11.91 5.31
CA GLY A 35 -1.74 10.64 4.80
C GLY A 35 -0.75 9.85 3.95
N GLY A 36 0.16 10.51 3.23
CA GLY A 36 1.00 9.81 2.25
C GLY A 36 0.13 9.15 1.19
N ASN A 37 0.16 7.82 1.10
CA ASN A 37 -0.71 7.03 0.19
C ASN A 37 -2.10 6.71 0.78
N VAL A 38 -2.40 7.12 2.01
CA VAL A 38 -3.75 7.07 2.57
C VAL A 38 -4.52 8.31 2.11
N ARG A 39 -5.49 8.09 1.22
CA ARG A 39 -6.37 9.11 0.66
C ARG A 39 -7.81 8.65 0.85
N THR A 40 -8.60 9.41 1.59
CA THR A 40 -10.01 9.12 1.83
C THR A 40 -10.84 10.34 1.46
N LEU A 41 -11.69 10.20 0.44
CA LEU A 41 -12.64 11.25 0.03
C LEU A 41 -13.57 11.58 1.20
N ASN A 42 -13.89 12.87 1.34
CA ASN A 42 -14.65 13.42 2.46
C ASN A 42 -13.94 13.38 3.82
N LYS A 43 -12.62 13.11 3.83
CA LYS A 43 -11.77 13.24 5.02
C LYS A 43 -10.54 14.12 4.72
N ASN A 44 -9.43 13.52 4.28
CA ASN A 44 -8.23 14.28 3.92
C ASN A 44 -8.18 14.70 2.45
N VAL A 45 -9.11 14.23 1.63
CA VAL A 45 -9.26 14.62 0.23
C VAL A 45 -10.68 15.15 0.00
N SER A 46 -10.80 16.26 -0.71
CA SER A 46 -12.06 16.84 -1.14
C SER A 46 -12.19 16.74 -2.65
N SER A 47 -13.29 16.21 -3.14
CA SER A 47 -13.64 16.21 -4.57
C SER A 47 -14.80 17.17 -4.83
N VAL A 48 -14.68 17.96 -5.89
CA VAL A 48 -15.73 18.89 -6.33
C VAL A 48 -16.93 18.14 -6.94
N SER A 49 -16.64 16.93 -7.47
CA SER A 49 -17.63 16.10 -8.19
C SER A 49 -18.33 15.10 -7.30
N PHE A 50 -17.87 14.92 -6.04
CA PHE A 50 -18.37 13.91 -5.13
C PHE A 50 -19.07 14.56 -3.93
N SER A 51 -20.40 14.53 -3.92
CA SER A 51 -21.24 15.12 -2.87
C SER A 51 -21.77 14.15 -1.80
N PRO A 52 -21.66 12.82 -1.91
CA PRO A 52 -22.18 11.91 -0.87
C PRO A 52 -21.45 12.08 0.47
N LYS A 53 -22.19 11.80 1.55
CA LYS A 53 -21.70 11.95 2.94
C LYS A 53 -20.89 10.76 3.47
N PHE A 54 -20.49 9.82 2.64
CA PHE A 54 -19.70 8.65 3.06
C PHE A 54 -18.27 8.73 2.49
N PRO A 55 -17.29 8.17 3.19
CA PRO A 55 -15.91 8.14 2.73
C PRO A 55 -15.72 7.06 1.65
N LEU A 56 -14.83 7.35 0.68
CA LEU A 56 -14.28 6.37 -0.25
C LEU A 56 -12.77 6.43 -0.18
N ASP A 57 -12.13 5.28 -0.02
CA ASP A 57 -10.68 5.20 0.03
C ASP A 57 -10.08 5.13 -1.38
N ASN A 58 -9.03 5.94 -1.60
CA ASN A 58 -8.25 5.99 -2.83
C ASN A 58 -6.77 5.77 -2.48
N GLY A 59 -6.28 4.55 -2.63
CA GLY A 59 -4.93 4.12 -2.27
C GLY A 59 -4.95 2.90 -1.35
N VAL A 60 -4.66 3.06 -0.06
CA VAL A 60 -4.82 1.97 0.91
C VAL A 60 -6.30 1.80 1.26
N ILE A 61 -6.82 0.55 1.18
CA ILE A 61 -8.25 0.28 1.36
C ILE A 61 -8.49 -0.81 2.40
N GLU A 62 -7.73 -1.91 2.33
CA GLU A 62 -7.95 -3.12 3.13
C GLU A 62 -6.65 -3.69 3.70
N PHE A 63 -6.77 -4.54 4.71
CA PHE A 63 -5.66 -5.09 5.47
C PHE A 63 -5.79 -6.59 5.66
N LEU A 64 -4.67 -7.31 5.60
CA LEU A 64 -4.57 -8.72 5.93
C LEU A 64 -4.68 -8.88 7.46
N ARG A 65 -5.86 -9.23 7.99
CA ARG A 65 -6.15 -9.22 9.42
C ARG A 65 -5.17 -10.08 10.22
N ASP A 66 -4.97 -11.30 9.80
CA ASP A 66 -4.16 -12.29 10.54
C ASP A 66 -2.65 -12.06 10.38
N HIS A 67 -2.26 -11.21 9.42
CA HIS A 67 -0.87 -10.90 9.10
C HIS A 67 -0.48 -9.45 9.38
N SER A 68 -1.26 -8.74 10.21
CA SER A 68 -1.04 -7.34 10.54
C SER A 68 -1.03 -7.08 12.05
N PRO A 69 -0.14 -7.74 12.83
CA PRO A 69 -0.17 -7.65 14.29
C PRO A 69 0.11 -6.25 14.83
N TYR A 70 1.04 -5.49 14.25
CA TYR A 70 1.34 -4.14 14.69
C TYR A 70 0.23 -3.15 14.33
N PHE A 71 -0.36 -3.30 13.14
CA PHE A 71 -1.50 -2.49 12.75
C PHE A 71 -2.71 -2.77 13.64
N ASN A 72 -3.03 -4.05 13.89
CA ASN A 72 -4.12 -4.44 14.78
C ASN A 72 -3.92 -3.87 16.19
N ALA A 73 -2.71 -3.98 16.75
CA ALA A 73 -2.39 -3.43 18.07
C ALA A 73 -2.52 -1.90 18.11
N LEU A 74 -2.15 -1.19 17.02
CA LEU A 74 -2.36 0.25 16.94
C LEU A 74 -3.86 0.59 16.89
N MET A 75 -4.67 -0.15 16.14
CA MET A 75 -6.13 0.06 16.11
C MET A 75 -6.76 -0.17 17.47
N GLU A 76 -6.35 -1.22 18.19
CA GLU A 76 -6.79 -1.50 19.56
C GLU A 76 -6.39 -0.36 20.51
N ASP A 77 -5.15 0.12 20.48
CA ASP A 77 -4.68 1.27 21.31
C ASP A 77 -5.46 2.56 21.00
N LEU A 78 -5.93 2.72 19.77
CA LEU A 78 -6.76 3.83 19.34
C LEU A 78 -8.26 3.65 19.63
N GLY A 79 -8.70 2.44 20.02
CA GLY A 79 -10.11 2.10 20.24
C GLY A 79 -10.90 2.03 18.92
N ILE A 80 -10.27 1.58 17.83
CA ILE A 80 -10.90 1.42 16.52
C ILE A 80 -11.15 -0.06 16.26
N ASP A 81 -12.42 -0.44 16.17
CA ASP A 81 -12.82 -1.80 15.82
C ASP A 81 -12.72 -2.01 14.29
N LEU A 82 -11.93 -2.99 13.88
CA LEU A 82 -11.81 -3.37 12.48
C LEU A 82 -12.98 -4.25 12.05
N GLU A 83 -13.58 -3.93 10.92
CA GLU A 83 -14.63 -4.75 10.31
C GLU A 83 -14.02 -5.77 9.35
N VAL A 84 -14.44 -7.04 9.47
CA VAL A 84 -14.06 -8.09 8.51
C VAL A 84 -14.78 -7.85 7.20
N THR A 85 -14.03 -7.85 6.09
CA THR A 85 -14.58 -7.83 4.74
C THR A 85 -14.68 -9.25 4.20
N GLN A 86 -15.62 -9.49 3.28
CA GLN A 86 -15.73 -10.76 2.56
C GLN A 86 -14.71 -10.84 1.41
N GLY A 87 -13.54 -10.21 1.58
CA GLY A 87 -12.56 -10.02 0.52
C GLY A 87 -12.03 -11.32 -0.09
N GLY A 88 -11.23 -11.16 -1.15
CA GLY A 88 -10.60 -12.25 -1.88
C GLY A 88 -11.37 -12.74 -3.11
N ALA A 89 -12.50 -12.12 -3.46
CA ALA A 89 -13.15 -12.35 -4.74
C ALA A 89 -12.45 -11.56 -5.85
N THR A 90 -12.12 -12.21 -6.93
CA THR A 90 -11.47 -11.61 -8.09
C THR A 90 -11.99 -12.20 -9.39
N SER A 91 -12.09 -11.35 -10.42
CA SER A 91 -12.34 -11.75 -11.80
C SER A 91 -11.18 -11.33 -12.67
N PHE A 92 -10.84 -12.14 -13.64
CA PHE A 92 -9.81 -11.85 -14.64
C PHE A 92 -10.48 -11.74 -16.01
N PHE A 93 -10.32 -10.61 -16.66
CA PHE A 93 -10.90 -10.29 -17.95
C PHE A 93 -9.78 -10.21 -18.99
N SER A 94 -9.89 -11.03 -20.04
CA SER A 94 -8.95 -11.05 -21.17
C SER A 94 -9.44 -10.16 -22.30
N GLU A 95 -8.52 -9.64 -23.09
CA GLU A 95 -8.85 -8.77 -24.24
C GLU A 95 -9.68 -9.45 -25.33
N ASP A 96 -9.63 -10.77 -25.45
CA ASP A 96 -10.44 -11.57 -26.37
C ASP A 96 -11.93 -11.66 -25.99
N GLY A 97 -12.34 -11.01 -24.90
CA GLY A 97 -13.69 -11.04 -24.35
C GLY A 97 -13.96 -12.24 -23.47
N SER A 98 -12.99 -13.12 -23.25
CA SER A 98 -13.13 -14.18 -22.25
C SER A 98 -12.87 -13.67 -20.84
N TYR A 99 -13.43 -14.37 -19.84
CA TYR A 99 -13.16 -14.11 -18.44
C TYR A 99 -13.25 -15.37 -17.60
N TRP A 100 -12.61 -15.35 -16.44
CA TRP A 100 -12.81 -16.32 -15.39
C TRP A 100 -12.93 -15.63 -14.02
N GLN A 101 -13.56 -16.31 -13.08
CA GLN A 101 -13.80 -15.81 -11.73
C GLN A 101 -13.24 -16.77 -10.69
N SER A 102 -12.66 -16.24 -9.63
CA SER A 102 -12.23 -17.07 -8.49
C SER A 102 -13.42 -17.76 -7.83
N PRO A 103 -13.22 -18.86 -7.09
CA PRO A 103 -14.30 -19.50 -6.33
C PRO A 103 -15.04 -18.55 -5.40
N GLY A 104 -14.32 -17.59 -4.81
CA GLY A 104 -14.92 -16.53 -3.99
C GLY A 104 -15.90 -15.66 -4.80
N ALA A 105 -15.51 -15.22 -5.99
CA ALA A 105 -16.36 -14.41 -6.87
C ALA A 105 -17.60 -15.19 -7.32
N VAL A 106 -17.43 -16.44 -7.77
CA VAL A 106 -18.56 -17.31 -8.18
C VAL A 106 -19.56 -17.51 -7.03
N ASN A 107 -19.07 -17.65 -5.80
CA ASN A 107 -19.95 -17.83 -4.63
C ASN A 107 -20.70 -16.56 -4.22
N GLN A 108 -20.07 -15.41 -4.40
CA GLN A 108 -20.68 -14.10 -4.08
C GLN A 108 -21.75 -13.69 -5.09
N ASP A 109 -21.72 -14.23 -6.31
CA ASP A 109 -22.73 -13.96 -7.31
C ASP A 109 -24.11 -14.51 -6.86
N SER A 110 -25.16 -13.74 -7.08
CA SER A 110 -26.55 -14.14 -6.86
C SER A 110 -27.12 -15.06 -7.96
N ALA A 111 -26.31 -15.42 -8.94
CA ALA A 111 -26.71 -16.26 -10.07
C ALA A 111 -27.21 -17.63 -9.63
N PRO A 112 -28.16 -18.27 -10.42
CA PRO A 112 -28.63 -19.60 -10.17
C PRO A 112 -27.52 -20.65 -10.14
N PHE A 113 -27.68 -21.72 -9.37
CA PHE A 113 -26.70 -22.79 -9.19
C PHE A 113 -26.12 -23.34 -10.51
N LEU A 114 -26.94 -23.52 -11.54
CA LEU A 114 -26.49 -23.99 -12.86
C LEU A 114 -25.52 -23.02 -13.55
N CYS A 115 -25.72 -21.70 -13.34
CA CYS A 115 -24.77 -20.68 -13.86
C CYS A 115 -23.45 -20.77 -13.14
N LYS A 116 -23.48 -20.89 -11.80
CA LYS A 116 -22.26 -21.08 -10.99
C LYS A 116 -21.47 -22.32 -11.41
N CYS A 117 -22.15 -23.43 -11.73
CA CYS A 117 -21.50 -24.61 -12.26
C CYS A 117 -20.71 -24.33 -13.55
N LYS A 118 -21.26 -23.54 -14.48
CA LYS A 118 -20.52 -23.16 -15.70
C LYS A 118 -19.26 -22.38 -15.39
N ASP A 119 -19.28 -21.46 -14.44
CA ASP A 119 -18.14 -20.67 -14.06
C ASP A 119 -17.08 -21.51 -13.34
N TYR A 120 -17.48 -22.47 -12.51
CA TYR A 120 -16.55 -23.48 -11.98
C TYR A 120 -15.91 -24.35 -13.07
N PHE A 121 -16.66 -24.70 -14.13
CA PHE A 121 -16.09 -25.46 -15.25
C PHE A 121 -15.00 -24.68 -16.01
N LYS A 122 -15.09 -23.35 -16.07
CA LYS A 122 -14.04 -22.49 -16.65
C LYS A 122 -12.71 -22.56 -15.88
N LEU A 123 -12.74 -22.94 -14.60
CA LEU A 123 -11.53 -23.06 -13.77
C LEU A 123 -10.77 -24.38 -13.99
N LEU A 124 -11.44 -25.43 -14.49
CA LEU A 124 -10.79 -26.74 -14.66
C LEU A 124 -9.55 -26.71 -15.57
N PRO A 125 -9.56 -26.04 -16.74
CA PRO A 125 -8.37 -25.95 -17.57
C PRO A 125 -7.20 -25.19 -16.91
N LEU A 126 -7.50 -24.32 -15.94
CA LEU A 126 -6.48 -23.53 -15.22
C LEU A 126 -5.83 -24.29 -14.06
N LEU A 127 -6.45 -25.40 -13.63
CA LEU A 127 -5.99 -26.15 -12.45
C LEU A 127 -4.53 -26.63 -12.54
N PRO A 128 -4.01 -27.19 -13.66
CA PRO A 128 -2.62 -27.59 -13.74
C PRO A 128 -1.66 -26.41 -13.57
N ASP A 129 -1.95 -25.27 -14.22
CA ASP A 129 -1.12 -24.07 -14.11
C ASP A 129 -1.19 -23.48 -12.69
N TYR A 130 -2.36 -23.48 -12.08
CA TYR A 130 -2.55 -23.09 -10.68
C TYR A 130 -1.70 -23.95 -9.74
N LEU A 131 -1.74 -25.26 -9.87
CA LEU A 131 -0.98 -26.17 -9.00
C LEU A 131 0.54 -26.01 -9.15
N ILE A 132 1.03 -25.79 -10.38
CA ILE A 132 2.44 -25.52 -10.64
C ILE A 132 2.87 -24.22 -9.97
N THR A 133 2.10 -23.15 -10.16
CA THR A 133 2.41 -21.83 -9.61
C THR A 133 2.27 -21.82 -8.09
N TRP A 134 1.22 -22.44 -7.56
CA TRP A 134 1.02 -22.63 -6.12
C TRP A 134 2.20 -23.40 -5.49
N GLY A 135 2.65 -24.47 -6.15
CA GLY A 135 3.81 -25.25 -5.69
C GLY A 135 5.09 -24.43 -5.61
N LYS A 136 5.34 -23.55 -6.57
CA LYS A 136 6.48 -22.62 -6.51
C LYS A 136 6.37 -21.65 -5.34
N ILE A 137 5.17 -21.14 -5.06
CA ILE A 137 4.93 -20.18 -3.97
C ILE A 137 5.10 -20.86 -2.59
N HIS A 138 4.56 -22.07 -2.40
CA HIS A 138 4.41 -22.67 -1.08
C HIS A 138 5.41 -23.78 -0.73
N LEU A 139 6.01 -24.43 -1.73
CA LEU A 139 6.87 -25.61 -1.50
C LEU A 139 8.37 -25.27 -1.58
N PHE A 140 8.74 -24.15 -2.16
CA PHE A 140 10.15 -23.76 -2.25
C PHE A 140 10.63 -23.20 -0.91
N GLU A 141 11.87 -23.50 -0.55
CA GLU A 141 12.52 -22.91 0.62
C GLU A 141 12.76 -21.42 0.41
N LYS A 142 12.49 -20.61 1.43
CA LYS A 142 12.60 -19.14 1.36
C LYS A 142 13.96 -18.64 0.84
N LYS A 143 15.04 -19.35 1.17
CA LYS A 143 16.42 -19.00 0.72
C LYS A 143 16.59 -18.95 -0.81
N ILE A 144 15.74 -19.68 -1.57
CA ILE A 144 15.80 -19.70 -3.04
C ILE A 144 15.37 -18.34 -3.63
N PHE A 145 14.57 -17.57 -2.89
CA PHE A 145 14.05 -16.28 -3.32
C PHE A 145 14.99 -15.11 -3.06
N PHE A 146 16.00 -15.31 -2.19
CA PHE A 146 16.92 -14.25 -1.82
C PHE A 146 17.71 -13.75 -3.05
N ASP A 147 17.84 -12.44 -3.16
CA ASP A 147 18.52 -11.74 -4.25
C ASP A 147 18.04 -12.12 -5.67
N GLN A 148 16.80 -12.64 -5.78
CA GLN A 148 16.24 -13.03 -7.07
C GLN A 148 15.03 -12.17 -7.46
N PRO A 149 14.92 -11.78 -8.74
CA PRO A 149 13.70 -11.16 -9.26
C PRO A 149 12.61 -12.21 -9.49
N ILE A 150 11.35 -11.77 -9.42
CA ILE A 150 10.21 -12.69 -9.58
C ILE A 150 10.12 -13.30 -10.98
N SER A 151 10.68 -12.65 -12.00
CA SER A 151 10.76 -13.18 -13.39
C SER A 151 11.45 -14.55 -13.50
N LYS A 152 12.29 -14.91 -12.54
CA LYS A 152 12.88 -16.27 -12.50
C LYS A 152 11.90 -17.37 -12.13
N PHE A 153 10.79 -17.04 -11.50
CA PHE A 153 9.83 -18.00 -10.95
C PHE A 153 8.50 -17.99 -11.71
N PHE A 154 8.10 -16.83 -12.22
CA PHE A 154 6.87 -16.66 -12.99
C PHE A 154 7.16 -16.66 -14.49
N SER A 155 6.20 -17.17 -15.24
CA SER A 155 6.20 -17.24 -16.70
C SER A 155 5.05 -16.41 -17.27
N ASP A 156 4.87 -16.47 -18.60
CA ASP A 156 3.73 -15.81 -19.27
C ASP A 156 2.42 -16.62 -19.21
N ARG A 157 2.40 -17.71 -18.41
CA ARG A 157 1.18 -18.48 -18.18
C ARG A 157 0.16 -17.66 -17.42
N LEU A 158 -1.12 -17.96 -17.63
CA LEU A 158 -2.24 -17.19 -17.10
C LEU A 158 -2.20 -17.02 -15.56
N MET A 159 -1.91 -18.10 -14.82
CA MET A 159 -1.82 -18.01 -13.36
C MET A 159 -0.64 -17.15 -12.90
N SER A 160 0.51 -17.23 -13.55
CA SER A 160 1.64 -16.37 -13.26
C SER A 160 1.30 -14.90 -13.52
N ARG A 161 0.61 -14.58 -14.62
CA ARG A 161 0.14 -13.23 -14.92
C ARG A 161 -0.84 -12.73 -13.86
N TRP A 162 -1.78 -13.57 -13.45
CA TRP A 162 -2.72 -13.23 -12.38
C TRP A 162 -1.99 -12.91 -11.06
N TYR A 163 -1.03 -13.72 -10.64
CA TYR A 163 -0.23 -13.45 -9.45
C TYR A 163 0.61 -12.16 -9.57
N LYS A 164 1.16 -11.89 -10.75
CA LYS A 164 1.83 -10.60 -11.02
C LYS A 164 0.86 -9.41 -10.84
N MET A 165 -0.40 -9.55 -11.26
CA MET A 165 -1.41 -8.49 -11.08
C MET A 165 -1.84 -8.32 -9.61
N LEU A 166 -1.86 -9.39 -8.82
CA LEU A 166 -2.04 -9.27 -7.36
C LEU A 166 -0.90 -8.49 -6.71
N LEU A 167 0.34 -8.68 -7.16
CA LEU A 167 1.48 -7.90 -6.69
C LEU A 167 1.39 -6.43 -7.13
N MET A 168 0.96 -6.18 -8.38
CA MET A 168 0.68 -4.84 -8.88
C MET A 168 -0.32 -4.11 -7.95
N TYR A 169 -1.41 -4.76 -7.58
CA TYR A 169 -2.41 -4.22 -6.66
C TYR A 169 -1.82 -4.00 -5.25
N GLY A 170 -1.23 -5.03 -4.65
CA GLY A 170 -0.76 -4.99 -3.26
C GLY A 170 0.35 -3.97 -3.03
N TYR A 171 1.26 -3.79 -3.99
CA TYR A 171 2.41 -2.90 -3.86
C TYR A 171 2.30 -1.62 -4.69
N SER A 172 1.20 -1.41 -5.40
CA SER A 172 1.03 -0.26 -6.30
C SER A 172 2.25 -0.09 -7.22
N THR A 173 2.68 -1.19 -7.84
CA THR A 173 3.82 -1.23 -8.77
C THR A 173 3.30 -1.42 -10.19
N PRO A 174 3.74 -0.64 -11.18
CA PRO A 174 3.35 -0.85 -12.58
C PRO A 174 3.60 -2.28 -13.05
N TYR A 175 2.66 -2.85 -13.81
CA TYR A 175 2.77 -4.25 -14.26
C TYR A 175 4.06 -4.51 -15.03
N SER A 176 4.47 -3.59 -15.91
CA SER A 176 5.72 -3.66 -16.66
C SER A 176 7.00 -3.71 -15.81
N LYS A 177 6.91 -3.34 -14.54
CA LYS A 177 8.04 -3.39 -13.59
C LYS A 177 8.00 -4.61 -12.66
N ILE A 178 6.91 -5.38 -12.66
CA ILE A 178 6.74 -6.53 -11.74
C ILE A 178 7.83 -7.59 -11.95
N ASP A 179 8.31 -7.79 -13.16
CA ASP A 179 9.36 -8.77 -13.45
C ASP A 179 10.70 -8.46 -12.74
N GLN A 180 10.93 -7.20 -12.36
CA GLN A 180 12.09 -6.76 -11.58
C GLN A 180 11.87 -6.84 -10.07
N PHE A 181 10.64 -7.15 -9.63
CA PHE A 181 10.28 -7.19 -8.23
C PHE A 181 11.00 -8.33 -7.50
N SER A 182 11.41 -8.11 -6.25
CA SER A 182 12.09 -9.13 -5.44
C SER A 182 11.15 -10.30 -5.15
N ALA A 183 11.62 -11.51 -5.46
CA ALA A 183 10.90 -12.73 -5.15
C ALA A 183 10.72 -12.92 -3.64
N GLU A 184 11.68 -12.48 -2.81
CA GLU A 184 11.62 -12.58 -1.36
C GLU A 184 10.35 -11.93 -0.80
N ILE A 185 10.13 -10.66 -1.14
CA ILE A 185 8.99 -9.89 -0.62
C ILE A 185 7.67 -10.27 -1.32
N ALA A 186 7.75 -10.63 -2.62
CA ALA A 186 6.59 -11.06 -3.38
C ALA A 186 6.00 -12.36 -2.85
N PHE A 187 6.82 -13.38 -2.65
CA PHE A 187 6.35 -14.67 -2.15
C PHE A 187 5.94 -14.61 -0.68
N GLU A 188 6.53 -13.71 0.12
CA GLU A 188 6.05 -13.46 1.48
C GLU A 188 4.58 -13.04 1.49
N LEU A 189 4.16 -12.12 0.61
CA LEU A 189 2.76 -11.73 0.47
C LEU A 189 1.90 -12.86 -0.08
N LEU A 190 2.33 -13.48 -1.19
CA LEU A 190 1.53 -14.50 -1.88
C LEU A 190 1.30 -15.75 -1.01
N GLN A 191 2.23 -16.10 -0.11
CA GLN A 191 2.05 -17.17 0.87
C GLN A 191 1.00 -16.85 1.94
N GLN A 192 0.75 -15.57 2.21
CA GLN A 192 -0.26 -15.13 3.18
C GLN A 192 -1.66 -15.12 2.59
N ILE A 193 -1.79 -15.04 1.24
CA ILE A 193 -3.08 -15.01 0.55
C ILE A 193 -3.53 -16.42 0.22
N ASN A 194 -4.60 -16.88 0.83
CA ASN A 194 -5.24 -18.17 0.59
C ASN A 194 -6.77 -18.06 0.78
N LEU A 195 -7.49 -19.14 0.55
CA LEU A 195 -8.97 -19.17 0.62
C LEU A 195 -9.55 -18.80 2.00
N ASN A 196 -8.76 -18.89 3.06
CA ASN A 196 -9.17 -18.58 4.43
C ASN A 196 -8.66 -17.21 4.91
N THR A 197 -7.95 -16.47 4.07
CA THR A 197 -7.39 -15.16 4.43
C THR A 197 -8.51 -14.21 4.80
N GLN A 198 -8.44 -13.66 6.01
CA GLN A 198 -9.36 -12.65 6.47
C GLN A 198 -8.82 -11.26 6.13
N TRP A 199 -9.67 -10.49 5.47
CA TRP A 199 -9.42 -9.10 5.18
C TRP A 199 -10.22 -8.22 6.13
N SER A 200 -9.69 -7.06 6.45
CA SER A 200 -10.36 -6.08 7.30
C SER A 200 -10.27 -4.69 6.72
N ARG A 201 -11.21 -3.85 7.10
CA ARG A 201 -11.27 -2.42 6.76
C ARG A 201 -11.49 -1.59 8.00
N ILE A 202 -11.20 -0.30 7.91
CA ILE A 202 -11.51 0.68 8.96
C ILE A 202 -12.90 1.28 8.69
N PRO A 203 -13.87 1.16 9.62
CA PRO A 203 -15.14 1.86 9.51
C PRO A 203 -14.95 3.36 9.37
N GLY A 204 -15.63 3.95 8.40
CA GLY A 204 -15.50 5.39 8.15
C GLY A 204 -14.28 5.79 7.32
N GLY A 205 -13.61 4.82 6.68
CA GLY A 205 -12.45 5.02 5.79
C GLY A 205 -11.11 5.01 6.51
N VAL A 206 -10.06 4.74 5.76
CA VAL A 206 -8.71 4.49 6.32
C VAL A 206 -8.16 5.73 7.05
N TYR A 207 -8.46 6.92 6.61
CA TYR A 207 -7.97 8.13 7.29
C TYR A 207 -8.53 8.33 8.71
N SER A 208 -9.55 7.57 9.14
CA SER A 208 -10.12 7.66 10.49
C SER A 208 -9.10 7.42 11.59
N TYR A 209 -8.12 6.53 11.39
CA TYR A 209 -7.10 6.33 12.41
C TYR A 209 -6.10 7.51 12.49
N PHE A 210 -5.87 8.23 11.39
CA PHE A 210 -5.12 9.51 11.44
C PHE A 210 -5.84 10.53 12.29
N GLU A 211 -7.16 10.68 12.11
CA GLU A 211 -7.99 11.58 12.92
C GLU A 211 -7.93 11.19 14.40
N ALA A 212 -8.01 9.90 14.71
CA ALA A 212 -7.90 9.41 16.09
C ALA A 212 -6.53 9.71 16.72
N ILE A 213 -5.44 9.53 15.95
CA ILE A 213 -4.09 9.92 16.40
C ILE A 213 -4.01 11.42 16.61
N LEU A 214 -4.40 12.22 15.62
CA LEU A 214 -4.31 13.68 15.67
C LEU A 214 -5.12 14.27 16.82
N GLY A 215 -6.26 13.66 17.17
CA GLY A 215 -7.06 14.05 18.33
C GLY A 215 -6.37 13.81 19.69
N ARG A 216 -5.34 12.97 19.74
CA ARG A 216 -4.56 12.65 20.95
C ARG A 216 -3.14 13.25 20.92
N PHE A 217 -2.64 13.61 19.75
CA PHE A 217 -1.28 14.08 19.52
C PHE A 217 -1.06 15.48 20.11
N ARG A 218 -0.01 15.67 20.90
CA ARG A 218 0.34 16.91 21.59
C ARG A 218 1.50 17.66 20.93
N GLY A 219 2.23 16.98 20.03
CA GLY A 219 3.35 17.56 19.30
C GLY A 219 2.89 18.56 18.25
N LYS A 220 3.82 19.02 17.43
CA LYS A 220 3.55 20.00 16.36
C LYS A 220 3.46 19.30 15.01
N VAL A 221 2.45 19.66 14.23
CA VAL A 221 2.31 19.23 12.82
C VAL A 221 2.55 20.44 11.91
N HIS A 222 3.46 20.26 10.96
CA HIS A 222 3.83 21.27 9.98
C HIS A 222 3.54 20.71 8.58
N CYS A 223 2.35 21.00 8.03
CA CYS A 223 1.99 20.68 6.65
C CYS A 223 2.39 21.81 5.71
N ASN A 224 2.52 21.49 4.40
CA ASN A 224 2.95 22.41 3.35
C ASN A 224 4.34 23.02 3.63
N VAL A 225 5.24 22.24 4.27
CA VAL A 225 6.58 22.68 4.64
C VAL A 225 7.61 21.89 3.86
N GLN A 226 8.40 22.57 3.04
CA GLN A 226 9.47 21.97 2.27
C GLN A 226 10.80 22.10 3.01
N ILE A 227 11.41 20.97 3.32
CA ILE A 227 12.77 20.90 3.87
C ILE A 227 13.75 21.08 2.71
N ASP A 228 14.73 21.95 2.90
CA ASP A 228 15.81 22.17 1.96
C ASP A 228 16.92 21.14 2.17
N ASN A 229 17.43 21.05 3.40
CA ASN A 229 18.44 20.08 3.76
C ASN A 229 18.45 19.77 5.26
N ILE A 230 19.15 18.68 5.62
CA ILE A 230 19.39 18.25 6.99
C ILE A 230 20.90 18.01 7.14
N VAL A 231 21.51 18.68 8.12
CA VAL A 231 22.94 18.55 8.46
C VAL A 231 23.07 17.96 9.86
N ARG A 232 23.77 16.86 10.00
CA ARG A 232 24.02 16.23 11.30
C ARG A 232 25.21 16.87 11.99
N LYS A 233 25.15 16.97 13.30
CA LYS A 233 26.19 17.52 14.19
C LYS A 233 26.49 16.51 15.29
N SER A 234 27.56 16.74 16.03
CA SER A 234 27.98 15.86 17.15
C SER A 234 26.90 15.69 18.24
N ASN A 235 26.01 16.66 18.40
CA ASN A 235 24.98 16.69 19.45
C ASN A 235 23.54 16.74 18.91
N GLY A 236 23.30 16.38 17.65
CA GLY A 236 21.98 16.39 17.06
C GLY A 236 21.99 16.70 15.56
N ALA A 237 20.97 17.38 15.06
CA ALA A 237 20.87 17.76 13.65
C ALA A 237 20.20 19.13 13.46
N LEU A 238 20.56 19.80 12.38
CA LEU A 238 19.93 21.03 11.91
C LEU A 238 19.08 20.71 10.69
N LEU A 239 17.83 21.11 10.74
CA LEU A 239 16.86 20.99 9.66
C LEU A 239 16.59 22.39 9.10
N SER A 240 16.97 22.63 7.86
CA SER A 240 16.76 23.89 7.14
C SER A 240 15.54 23.78 6.24
N LEU A 241 14.65 24.77 6.34
CA LEU A 241 13.47 24.88 5.50
C LEU A 241 13.76 25.73 4.26
N LYS A 242 13.05 25.51 3.17
CA LYS A 242 13.14 26.38 1.98
C LYS A 242 12.71 27.83 2.25
N SER A 243 11.98 28.07 3.33
CA SER A 243 11.67 29.44 3.81
C SER A 243 12.86 30.19 4.37
N GLY A 244 14.02 29.53 4.60
CA GLY A 244 15.21 30.09 5.22
C GLY A 244 15.30 29.84 6.73
N GLU A 245 14.26 29.32 7.37
CA GLU A 245 14.29 28.97 8.79
C GLU A 245 15.14 27.71 9.02
N THR A 246 15.92 27.71 10.11
CA THR A 246 16.71 26.53 10.54
C THR A 246 16.33 26.14 11.97
N LEU A 247 15.99 24.87 12.15
CA LEU A 247 15.53 24.30 13.41
C LEU A 247 16.51 23.23 13.91
N ALA A 248 16.75 23.21 15.21
CA ALA A 248 17.65 22.24 15.85
C ALA A 248 16.86 21.13 16.55
N PHE A 249 17.27 19.88 16.34
CA PHE A 249 16.70 18.68 16.93
C PHE A 249 17.78 17.74 17.49
N ASP A 250 17.42 16.98 18.51
CA ASP A 250 18.29 15.94 19.08
C ASP A 250 18.38 14.72 18.15
N LYS A 251 17.26 14.41 17.47
CA LYS A 251 17.13 13.28 16.55
C LYS A 251 16.27 13.64 15.35
N ILE A 252 16.58 13.00 14.21
CA ILE A 252 15.77 13.04 12.99
C ILE A 252 15.25 11.64 12.68
N ILE A 253 13.97 11.53 12.34
CA ILE A 253 13.36 10.29 11.88
C ILE A 253 12.83 10.51 10.45
N PHE A 254 13.42 9.82 9.48
CA PHE A 254 12.91 9.81 8.11
C PHE A 254 11.78 8.80 7.97
N ALA A 255 10.58 9.31 7.68
CA ALA A 255 9.38 8.55 7.35
C ALA A 255 8.95 8.81 5.89
N THR A 256 9.90 9.24 5.07
CA THR A 256 9.76 9.48 3.64
C THR A 256 10.04 8.22 2.84
N PRO A 257 9.63 8.16 1.55
CA PRO A 257 10.19 7.19 0.61
C PRO A 257 11.73 7.23 0.61
N PRO A 258 12.41 6.07 0.49
CA PRO A 258 13.86 5.96 0.69
C PRO A 258 14.70 6.75 -0.33
N ASP A 259 14.20 6.91 -1.56
CA ASP A 259 14.84 7.73 -2.61
C ASP A 259 14.96 9.22 -2.21
N GLN A 260 14.01 9.73 -1.41
CA GLN A 260 14.00 11.13 -0.98
C GLN A 260 15.03 11.43 0.11
N ILE A 261 15.49 10.43 0.85
CA ILE A 261 16.47 10.60 1.95
C ILE A 261 17.78 11.19 1.42
N ARG A 262 18.25 10.71 0.26
CA ARG A 262 19.47 11.22 -0.36
C ARG A 262 19.45 12.71 -0.68
N SER A 263 18.30 13.22 -1.10
CA SER A 263 18.16 14.64 -1.44
C SER A 263 18.02 15.53 -0.22
N LEU A 264 17.64 14.96 0.93
CA LEU A 264 17.43 15.70 2.18
C LEU A 264 18.69 15.73 3.06
N LEU A 265 19.53 14.70 3.05
CA LEU A 265 20.78 14.67 3.80
C LEU A 265 21.87 15.45 3.07
N ALA A 266 22.41 16.49 3.69
CA ALA A 266 23.53 17.27 3.14
C ALA A 266 24.89 16.59 3.36
N ASP A 267 24.97 15.69 4.34
CA ASP A 267 26.20 15.01 4.81
C ASP A 267 26.07 13.48 4.83
N PRO A 268 25.51 12.83 3.77
CA PRO A 268 25.34 11.39 3.77
C PRO A 268 26.70 10.68 3.74
N THR A 269 26.84 9.59 4.51
CA THR A 269 28.02 8.71 4.42
C THR A 269 28.03 7.98 3.07
N ASP A 270 29.17 7.37 2.71
CA ASP A 270 29.24 6.63 1.44
C ASP A 270 28.38 5.37 1.47
N GLU A 271 28.19 4.74 2.63
CA GLU A 271 27.27 3.62 2.84
C GLU A 271 25.82 4.08 2.67
N GLU A 272 25.42 5.20 3.26
CA GLU A 272 24.08 5.77 3.09
C GLU A 272 23.80 6.10 1.61
N LYS A 273 24.76 6.67 0.90
CA LYS A 273 24.63 6.94 -0.54
C LYS A 273 24.35 5.65 -1.33
N LYS A 274 25.07 4.56 -1.03
CA LYS A 274 24.87 3.25 -1.69
C LYS A 274 23.50 2.66 -1.35
N ARG A 275 23.16 2.57 -0.05
CA ARG A 275 21.90 1.97 0.44
C ARG A 275 20.67 2.63 -0.16
N PHE A 276 20.64 3.96 -0.20
CA PHE A 276 19.51 4.71 -0.72
C PHE A 276 19.52 4.89 -2.24
N ALA A 277 20.66 4.65 -2.92
CA ALA A 277 20.74 4.66 -4.38
C ALA A 277 20.02 3.47 -5.03
N ALA A 278 19.93 2.34 -4.32
CA ALA A 278 19.25 1.13 -4.79
C ALA A 278 17.72 1.28 -4.90
N TRP A 279 17.15 2.29 -4.24
CA TRP A 279 15.71 2.50 -4.20
C TRP A 279 15.25 3.44 -5.31
N ASN A 280 14.41 2.90 -6.18
CA ASN A 280 13.70 3.65 -7.20
C ASN A 280 12.24 3.85 -6.80
N THR A 281 11.62 4.90 -7.32
CA THR A 281 10.22 5.25 -7.06
C THR A 281 9.34 4.91 -8.24
N ASN A 282 8.21 4.30 -7.98
CA ASN A 282 7.09 4.20 -8.91
C ASN A 282 6.18 5.41 -8.74
N HIS A 283 5.68 5.92 -9.84
CA HIS A 283 4.61 6.91 -9.89
C HIS A 283 3.39 6.24 -10.50
N ILE A 284 2.31 6.19 -9.75
CA ILE A 284 1.05 5.63 -10.23
C ILE A 284 -0.08 6.63 -10.01
N SER A 285 -1.10 6.56 -10.87
CA SER A 285 -2.35 7.31 -10.74
C SER A 285 -3.49 6.33 -10.53
N THR A 286 -4.36 6.63 -9.58
CA THR A 286 -5.59 5.87 -9.35
C THR A 286 -6.78 6.80 -9.49
N GLN A 287 -7.90 6.26 -10.00
CA GLN A 287 -9.11 7.03 -10.25
C GLN A 287 -10.30 6.40 -9.54
N ILE A 288 -11.07 7.21 -8.79
CA ILE A 288 -12.41 6.82 -8.35
C ILE A 288 -13.40 7.22 -9.42
N HIS A 289 -14.24 6.27 -9.86
CA HIS A 289 -15.24 6.49 -10.91
C HIS A 289 -16.53 5.70 -10.68
N THR A 290 -17.53 5.97 -11.51
CA THR A 290 -18.84 5.27 -11.50
C THR A 290 -19.12 4.53 -12.80
N ASP A 291 -18.21 4.54 -13.76
CA ASP A 291 -18.39 3.91 -15.06
C ASP A 291 -18.40 2.38 -14.96
N THR A 292 -19.44 1.76 -15.50
CA THR A 292 -19.60 0.30 -15.62
C THR A 292 -19.33 -0.19 -17.05
N GLY A 293 -18.91 0.70 -17.95
CA GLY A 293 -18.67 0.41 -19.37
C GLY A 293 -17.66 -0.70 -19.61
N LEU A 294 -16.64 -0.78 -18.74
CA LEU A 294 -15.59 -1.81 -18.75
C LEU A 294 -16.14 -3.25 -18.79
N TYR A 295 -17.29 -3.49 -18.19
CA TYR A 295 -17.87 -4.83 -18.03
C TYR A 295 -18.82 -5.23 -19.16
N ARG A 296 -19.23 -4.28 -20.01
CA ARG A 296 -20.20 -4.53 -21.10
C ARG A 296 -19.75 -5.61 -22.10
N PRO A 297 -18.49 -5.65 -22.54
CA PRO A 297 -18.03 -6.69 -23.47
C PRO A 297 -18.16 -8.10 -22.92
N TYR A 298 -18.15 -8.26 -21.60
CA TYR A 298 -18.21 -9.55 -20.91
C TYR A 298 -19.63 -9.92 -20.43
N GLY A 299 -20.60 -9.01 -20.56
CA GLY A 299 -21.96 -9.21 -20.07
C GLY A 299 -22.07 -9.30 -18.53
N ILE A 300 -21.12 -8.70 -17.80
CA ILE A 300 -21.04 -8.73 -16.34
C ILE A 300 -21.80 -7.55 -15.73
N ASN A 301 -22.62 -7.85 -14.71
CA ASN A 301 -23.36 -6.88 -13.91
C ASN A 301 -23.07 -7.03 -12.39
N SER A 302 -22.21 -7.96 -12.01
CA SER A 302 -21.77 -8.21 -10.63
C SER A 302 -20.28 -7.98 -10.55
N TYR A 303 -19.83 -7.16 -9.59
CA TYR A 303 -18.46 -6.70 -9.48
C TYR A 303 -17.82 -7.30 -8.25
N THR A 304 -16.52 -7.61 -8.35
CA THR A 304 -15.77 -8.18 -7.23
C THR A 304 -14.87 -7.14 -6.57
N GLU A 305 -14.27 -7.48 -5.44
CA GLU A 305 -13.38 -6.60 -4.72
C GLU A 305 -12.14 -6.26 -5.55
N PHE A 306 -11.73 -7.18 -6.45
CA PHE A 306 -10.54 -7.01 -7.27
C PHE A 306 -10.76 -7.61 -8.66
N ASP A 307 -11.21 -6.79 -9.60
CA ASP A 307 -11.37 -7.14 -11.01
C ASP A 307 -10.13 -6.72 -11.80
N VAL A 308 -9.53 -7.64 -12.52
CA VAL A 308 -8.29 -7.46 -13.27
C VAL A 308 -8.57 -7.49 -14.76
N PHE A 309 -8.03 -6.53 -15.48
CA PHE A 309 -8.16 -6.40 -16.93
C PHE A 309 -6.79 -6.53 -17.59
N GLU A 310 -6.67 -7.47 -18.50
CA GLU A 310 -5.51 -7.65 -19.35
C GLU A 310 -5.48 -6.59 -20.44
N LYS A 311 -4.29 -6.09 -20.78
CA LYS A 311 -4.04 -5.11 -21.84
C LYS A 311 -2.83 -5.53 -22.66
N ASP A 312 -2.73 -5.05 -23.88
CA ASP A 312 -1.59 -5.26 -24.80
C ASP A 312 -1.18 -6.75 -24.92
N THR A 313 -2.18 -7.62 -25.17
CA THR A 313 -1.99 -9.07 -25.29
C THR A 313 -1.26 -9.70 -24.08
N GLY A 314 -1.54 -9.18 -22.88
CA GLY A 314 -0.98 -9.66 -21.62
C GLY A 314 0.38 -9.06 -21.25
N GLN A 315 0.86 -8.06 -21.97
CA GLN A 315 2.09 -7.34 -21.63
C GLN A 315 1.84 -6.25 -20.59
N GLU A 316 0.61 -5.75 -20.50
CA GLU A 316 0.16 -4.77 -19.52
C GLU A 316 -1.12 -5.26 -18.82
N GLY A 317 -1.46 -4.63 -17.71
CA GLY A 317 -2.67 -4.91 -16.94
C GLY A 317 -3.12 -3.73 -16.11
N GLY A 318 -4.42 -3.70 -15.85
CA GLY A 318 -5.05 -2.75 -14.96
C GLY A 318 -6.00 -3.46 -13.99
N TYR A 319 -6.47 -2.76 -12.98
CA TYR A 319 -7.50 -3.29 -12.09
C TYR A 319 -8.61 -2.28 -11.85
N ASN A 320 -9.77 -2.82 -11.49
CA ASN A 320 -10.94 -2.07 -11.07
C ASN A 320 -11.48 -2.69 -9.78
N ALA A 321 -11.29 -2.02 -8.64
CA ALA A 321 -11.71 -2.50 -7.33
C ALA A 321 -13.09 -1.95 -6.97
N TYR A 322 -14.03 -2.80 -6.57
CA TYR A 322 -15.40 -2.40 -6.25
C TYR A 322 -15.51 -1.80 -4.85
N LEU A 323 -15.48 -0.48 -4.77
CA LEU A 323 -15.44 0.28 -3.51
C LEU A 323 -16.68 0.13 -2.65
N ASN A 324 -17.87 -0.15 -3.23
CA ASN A 324 -19.05 -0.33 -2.42
C ASN A 324 -18.87 -1.46 -1.39
N ARG A 325 -18.21 -2.55 -1.77
CA ARG A 325 -17.89 -3.63 -0.83
C ARG A 325 -16.73 -3.28 0.07
N LEU A 326 -15.64 -2.80 -0.52
CA LEU A 326 -14.41 -2.47 0.20
C LEU A 326 -14.62 -1.36 1.24
N CYS A 327 -15.40 -0.33 0.93
CA CYS A 327 -15.73 0.76 1.86
C CYS A 327 -17.02 0.51 2.66
N GLY A 328 -17.68 -0.64 2.50
CA GLY A 328 -18.83 -1.06 3.28
C GLY A 328 -20.11 -0.28 3.03
N LEU A 329 -20.35 0.10 1.80
CA LEU A 329 -21.62 0.68 1.42
C LEU A 329 -22.72 -0.39 1.40
N SER A 330 -23.96 0.04 1.54
CA SER A 330 -25.10 -0.87 1.43
C SER A 330 -25.06 -1.65 0.10
N PRO A 331 -25.30 -2.97 0.09
CA PRO A 331 -25.43 -3.74 -1.15
C PRO A 331 -26.54 -3.24 -2.09
N ARG A 332 -27.47 -2.44 -1.56
CA ARG A 332 -28.57 -1.79 -2.31
C ARG A 332 -28.25 -0.36 -2.71
N HIS A 333 -27.00 0.08 -2.55
CA HIS A 333 -26.61 1.42 -2.96
C HIS A 333 -26.82 1.58 -4.48
N PRO A 334 -27.53 2.65 -4.94
CA PRO A 334 -27.93 2.77 -6.34
C PRO A 334 -26.78 3.01 -7.30
N THR A 335 -25.65 3.53 -6.78
CA THR A 335 -24.46 3.85 -7.58
C THR A 335 -23.33 2.88 -7.25
N SER A 336 -22.66 2.35 -8.27
CA SER A 336 -21.44 1.59 -8.13
C SER A 336 -20.24 2.51 -8.18
N TYR A 337 -19.35 2.42 -7.19
CA TYR A 337 -18.09 3.14 -7.12
C TYR A 337 -16.93 2.18 -7.28
N PHE A 338 -15.94 2.59 -8.04
CA PHE A 338 -14.77 1.79 -8.36
C PHE A 338 -13.49 2.59 -8.14
N LEU A 339 -12.41 1.89 -7.82
CA LEU A 339 -11.06 2.40 -7.87
C LEU A 339 -10.31 1.72 -9.01
N ALA A 340 -9.95 2.49 -10.02
CA ALA A 340 -9.22 2.00 -11.17
C ALA A 340 -7.75 2.40 -11.15
N TYR A 341 -6.90 1.54 -11.68
CA TYR A 341 -5.51 1.78 -11.99
C TYR A 341 -5.18 1.25 -13.38
N ASN A 342 -4.47 2.05 -14.17
CA ASN A 342 -4.04 1.74 -15.55
C ASN A 342 -5.20 1.36 -16.51
N LEU A 343 -6.38 1.96 -16.29
CA LEU A 343 -7.60 1.77 -17.10
C LEU A 343 -8.18 3.12 -17.56
N GLU A 344 -7.41 4.20 -17.49
CA GLU A 344 -7.87 5.58 -17.75
C GLU A 344 -8.49 5.73 -19.15
N GLU A 345 -7.93 5.03 -20.14
CA GLU A 345 -8.40 5.05 -21.53
C GLU A 345 -9.77 4.37 -21.73
N CYS A 346 -10.14 3.48 -20.80
CA CYS A 346 -11.36 2.68 -20.86
C CYS A 346 -12.50 3.29 -20.04
N ILE A 347 -12.25 4.35 -19.26
CA ILE A 347 -13.21 4.98 -18.36
C ILE A 347 -13.70 6.28 -18.97
N ASP A 348 -15.02 6.50 -18.96
CA ASP A 348 -15.61 7.78 -19.36
C ASP A 348 -15.13 8.90 -18.42
N PRO A 349 -14.40 9.92 -18.92
CA PRO A 349 -13.90 11.01 -18.10
C PRO A 349 -15.00 11.79 -17.34
N GLN A 350 -16.23 11.77 -17.84
CA GLN A 350 -17.37 12.42 -17.17
C GLN A 350 -17.85 11.67 -15.93
N GLN A 351 -17.45 10.42 -15.78
CA GLN A 351 -17.78 9.57 -14.63
C GLN A 351 -16.65 9.45 -13.61
N VAL A 352 -15.52 10.12 -13.85
CA VAL A 352 -14.40 10.19 -12.91
C VAL A 352 -14.73 11.19 -11.80
N LEU A 353 -14.61 10.76 -10.56
CA LEU A 353 -14.93 11.55 -9.37
C LEU A 353 -13.67 12.14 -8.70
N ASP A 354 -12.57 11.40 -8.73
CA ASP A 354 -11.32 11.79 -8.08
C ASP A 354 -10.14 11.10 -8.73
N VAL A 355 -8.98 11.76 -8.76
CA VAL A 355 -7.70 11.22 -9.24
C VAL A 355 -6.64 11.49 -8.20
N GLN A 356 -5.91 10.46 -7.78
CA GLN A 356 -4.81 10.57 -6.84
C GLN A 356 -3.52 10.03 -7.44
N ASN A 357 -2.42 10.77 -7.19
CA ASN A 357 -1.09 10.34 -7.56
C ASN A 357 -0.37 9.75 -6.33
N HIS A 358 0.18 8.56 -6.48
CA HIS A 358 0.88 7.84 -5.43
C HIS A 358 2.35 7.62 -5.81
N GLN A 359 3.20 7.62 -4.79
CA GLN A 359 4.60 7.25 -4.91
C GLN A 359 4.87 6.04 -4.04
N THR A 360 5.39 4.98 -4.66
CA THR A 360 5.74 3.74 -3.96
C THR A 360 7.16 3.32 -4.30
N PRO A 361 7.91 2.73 -3.37
CA PRO A 361 9.23 2.18 -3.68
C PRO A 361 9.12 1.01 -4.67
N LEU A 362 10.08 0.90 -5.57
CA LEU A 362 10.26 -0.31 -6.36
C LEU A 362 11.13 -1.31 -5.57
N TYR A 363 10.55 -2.43 -5.22
CA TYR A 363 11.19 -3.48 -4.40
C TYR A 363 12.02 -4.44 -5.25
N THR A 364 13.16 -3.99 -5.78
CA THR A 364 14.11 -4.85 -6.49
C THR A 364 14.91 -5.72 -5.53
N PRO A 365 15.54 -6.84 -5.98
CA PRO A 365 16.46 -7.61 -5.14
C PRO A 365 17.55 -6.76 -4.50
N GLU A 366 18.15 -5.82 -5.25
CA GLU A 366 19.17 -4.91 -4.75
C GLU A 366 18.64 -4.01 -3.63
N ALA A 367 17.45 -3.43 -3.79
CA ALA A 367 16.81 -2.59 -2.77
C ALA A 367 16.53 -3.41 -1.49
N ILE A 368 16.04 -4.63 -1.63
CA ILE A 368 15.75 -5.52 -0.49
C ILE A 368 17.03 -5.97 0.22
N HIS A 369 18.13 -6.17 -0.50
CA HIS A 369 19.44 -6.46 0.09
C HIS A 369 19.84 -5.41 1.12
N TYR A 370 19.71 -4.11 0.81
CA TYR A 370 20.05 -3.03 1.73
C TYR A 370 19.05 -2.80 2.87
N ARG A 371 17.85 -3.39 2.81
CA ARG A 371 16.82 -3.23 3.84
C ARG A 371 17.32 -3.60 5.24
N GLN A 372 18.05 -4.69 5.37
CA GLN A 372 18.59 -5.16 6.64
C GLN A 372 19.64 -4.20 7.19
N GLU A 373 20.57 -3.74 6.36
CA GLU A 373 21.60 -2.78 6.77
C GLU A 373 21.00 -1.46 7.26
N ILE A 374 19.95 -0.94 6.58
CA ILE A 374 19.27 0.28 7.03
C ILE A 374 18.64 0.07 8.41
N ARG A 375 18.07 -1.11 8.68
CA ARG A 375 17.50 -1.42 10.01
C ARG A 375 18.57 -1.50 11.09
N GLU A 376 19.71 -2.10 10.81
CA GLU A 376 20.83 -2.28 11.75
C GLU A 376 21.51 -0.97 12.11
N THR A 377 21.57 -0.02 11.19
CA THR A 377 22.17 1.31 11.39
C THR A 377 21.21 2.36 11.96
N ASN A 378 19.96 1.99 12.28
CA ASN A 378 19.00 2.89 12.91
C ASN A 378 19.56 3.43 14.24
N GLY A 379 19.58 4.76 14.38
CA GLY A 379 20.10 5.46 15.56
C GLY A 379 21.52 6.02 15.38
N GLU A 380 22.26 5.59 14.37
CA GLU A 380 23.56 6.15 14.04
C GLU A 380 23.43 7.62 13.60
N ASN A 381 24.42 8.42 13.90
CA ASN A 381 24.48 9.85 13.52
C ASN A 381 23.18 10.62 13.82
N HIS A 382 22.52 10.33 14.96
CA HIS A 382 21.26 10.96 15.37
C HIS A 382 20.06 10.72 14.40
N THR A 383 20.15 9.73 13.50
CA THR A 383 19.21 9.50 12.41
C THR A 383 18.51 8.16 12.55
N TYR A 384 17.22 8.15 12.30
CA TYR A 384 16.39 6.96 12.27
C TYR A 384 15.59 6.91 10.96
N TYR A 385 15.23 5.71 10.54
CA TYR A 385 14.48 5.44 9.34
C TYR A 385 13.24 4.60 9.66
N THR A 386 12.10 4.98 9.15
CA THR A 386 10.84 4.24 9.27
C THR A 386 10.07 4.29 7.95
N GLY A 387 9.35 3.23 7.63
CA GLY A 387 8.59 3.13 6.39
C GLY A 387 8.28 1.68 6.05
N ALA A 388 7.28 1.46 5.22
CA ALA A 388 6.88 0.13 4.77
C ALA A 388 8.04 -0.65 4.14
N TYR A 389 8.95 0.05 3.46
CA TYR A 389 10.11 -0.51 2.77
C TYR A 389 11.10 -1.23 3.68
N LEU A 390 11.10 -0.93 4.97
CA LEU A 390 11.94 -1.59 5.97
C LEU A 390 11.38 -2.94 6.44
N ASN A 391 10.17 -3.30 6.02
CA ASN A 391 9.52 -4.55 6.40
C ASN A 391 8.87 -5.21 5.16
N ASN A 392 7.60 -5.62 5.25
CA ASN A 392 6.90 -6.33 4.17
C ASN A 392 6.42 -5.43 3.00
N GLY A 393 6.72 -4.15 3.01
CA GLY A 393 6.32 -3.21 1.95
C GLY A 393 4.86 -2.75 2.00
N LEU A 394 4.05 -3.30 2.89
CA LEU A 394 2.63 -3.01 3.05
C LEU A 394 2.38 -2.06 4.24
N HIS A 395 1.12 -1.77 4.51
CA HIS A 395 0.71 -0.89 5.61
C HIS A 395 1.17 -1.42 6.97
N GLU A 396 1.06 -2.72 7.20
CA GLU A 396 1.63 -3.39 8.39
C GLU A 396 3.12 -3.08 8.54
N GLY A 397 3.89 -3.15 7.46
CA GLY A 397 5.31 -2.84 7.47
C GLY A 397 5.62 -1.40 7.88
N ALA A 398 4.76 -0.45 7.51
CA ALA A 398 4.88 0.94 7.94
C ALA A 398 4.72 1.07 9.47
N ILE A 399 3.69 0.43 10.04
CA ILE A 399 3.42 0.48 11.48
C ILE A 399 4.47 -0.31 12.27
N ALA A 400 4.87 -1.50 11.78
CA ALA A 400 5.91 -2.31 12.41
C ALA A 400 7.26 -1.58 12.48
N SER A 401 7.65 -0.86 11.41
CA SER A 401 8.87 -0.05 11.40
C SER A 401 8.77 1.14 12.37
N ALA A 402 7.61 1.79 12.46
CA ALA A 402 7.35 2.84 13.45
C ALA A 402 7.49 2.32 14.88
N ALA A 403 6.92 1.14 15.17
CA ALA A 403 7.04 0.48 16.47
C ALA A 403 8.51 0.11 16.80
N ALA A 404 9.27 -0.35 15.81
CA ALA A 404 10.69 -0.68 15.99
C ALA A 404 11.51 0.56 16.39
N VAL A 405 11.37 1.69 15.67
CA VAL A 405 12.04 2.95 16.01
C VAL A 405 11.56 3.46 17.37
N SER A 406 10.26 3.39 17.65
CA SER A 406 9.71 3.84 18.94
C SER A 406 10.23 3.02 20.13
N LYS A 407 10.43 1.70 19.94
CA LYS A 407 11.06 0.83 20.93
C LYS A 407 12.50 1.26 21.26
N MET A 408 13.28 1.66 20.25
CA MET A 408 14.65 2.17 20.43
C MET A 408 14.68 3.50 21.20
N LEU A 409 13.61 4.29 21.08
CA LEU A 409 13.45 5.60 21.72
C LEU A 409 12.57 5.59 22.98
N GLY A 410 12.24 4.41 23.52
CA GLY A 410 11.69 4.24 24.86
C GLY A 410 10.23 3.78 24.96
N ARG A 411 9.52 3.55 23.84
CA ARG A 411 8.15 3.01 23.89
C ARG A 411 7.98 1.72 23.08
N LYS A 412 7.27 0.72 23.67
CA LYS A 412 6.83 -0.48 22.96
C LYS A 412 5.34 -0.36 22.61
N LEU A 413 4.95 -0.80 21.42
CA LEU A 413 3.55 -0.97 21.00
C LEU A 413 3.04 -2.38 21.33
N LEU A 414 3.87 -3.39 21.08
CA LEU A 414 3.63 -4.78 21.52
C LEU A 414 4.61 -5.15 22.63
N SER A 415 4.13 -5.88 23.62
CA SER A 415 4.89 -6.38 24.79
C SER A 415 5.90 -7.48 24.40
#